data_e13bbcea157df5d8affedb4ca326d5b4
#
_entry.id   e13bbcea157df5d8affedb4ca326d5b4
#
_cell.length_a   1.000
_cell.length_b   1.000
_cell.length_c   1.000
_cell.angle_alpha   90.00
_cell.angle_beta   90.00
_cell.angle_gamma   90.00
#
_symmetry.space_group_name_H-M   'P 1'
#
loop_
_entity.id
_entity.type
_entity.pdbx_description
1 polymer ?
#
loop_
_entity_poly.entity_id
_entity_poly.type
_entity_poly.pdbx_seq_one_letter_code
_entity_poly.pdbx_strand_id
1 'polypeptide(L)'
;LGRRLEWPDNYFTLTNSVSYLNYSLQDWNSGLGFSNGNANSFTFNTTLARRSLDQIMYPSSGSDISLSVTLTPPFSRFRNLDYATATPAERFKWIEYHKWMFDAKYYLPLDSKKKLVLEAKAHFGFIGSYSTEAGVGPFERFYLGGDGLAGGFNAFLLGQEIIGLRGYENNQITPPDYANFGRSNNG
;
A
#
# COMPACT_ATOMS: atom_id res chain seq x y z
N LEU A 1 -8.26 5.67 16.07
CA LEU A 1 -7.81 6.34 17.28
C LEU A 1 -6.49 7.04 17.01
N GLY A 2 -6.42 8.36 17.17
CA GLY A 2 -5.20 9.17 17.01
C GLY A 2 -4.76 9.76 18.35
N ARG A 3 -3.45 9.76 18.62
CA ARG A 3 -2.86 10.36 19.81
C ARG A 3 -1.60 11.13 19.42
N ARG A 4 -1.49 12.38 19.92
CA ARG A 4 -0.23 13.14 19.87
C ARG A 4 0.72 12.61 20.95
N LEU A 5 1.96 12.42 20.58
CA LEU A 5 3.02 11.98 21.50
C LEU A 5 3.79 13.22 21.99
N GLU A 6 4.28 13.14 23.23
CA GLU A 6 5.08 14.20 23.85
C GLU A 6 6.58 13.91 23.76
N TRP A 7 6.92 12.66 23.52
CA TRP A 7 8.30 12.20 23.37
C TRP A 7 8.50 11.54 21.99
N PRO A 8 9.60 11.75 21.26
CA PRO A 8 10.77 12.58 21.59
C PRO A 8 10.56 14.08 21.41
N ASP A 9 9.51 14.51 20.70
CA ASP A 9 9.07 15.90 20.57
C ASP A 9 7.54 15.97 20.36
N ASN A 10 6.96 17.16 20.41
CA ASN A 10 5.53 17.39 20.32
C ASN A 10 4.97 17.31 18.87
N TYR A 11 5.79 16.93 17.89
CA TYR A 11 5.38 16.85 16.49
C TYR A 11 4.94 15.45 16.08
N PHE A 12 5.13 14.45 16.95
CA PHE A 12 4.73 13.08 16.67
C PHE A 12 3.26 12.83 16.92
N THR A 13 2.64 12.10 15.99
CA THR A 13 1.29 11.56 16.11
C THR A 13 1.30 10.07 15.83
N LEU A 14 0.62 9.30 16.68
CA LEU A 14 0.38 7.89 16.48
C LEU A 14 -1.11 7.69 16.18
N THR A 15 -1.41 7.08 15.04
CA THR A 15 -2.77 6.78 14.63
C THR A 15 -2.93 5.28 14.44
N ASN A 16 -3.95 4.72 15.08
CA ASN A 16 -4.33 3.31 14.92
C ASN A 16 -5.74 3.23 14.34
N SER A 17 -5.92 2.35 13.36
CA SER A 17 -7.23 2.06 12.77
C SER A 17 -7.41 0.57 12.55
N VAL A 18 -8.65 0.13 12.64
CA VAL A 18 -9.08 -1.23 12.30
C VAL A 18 -10.12 -1.09 11.21
N SER A 19 -10.00 -1.89 10.16
CA SER A 19 -10.93 -1.89 9.04
C SER A 19 -11.33 -3.30 8.67
N TYR A 20 -12.58 -3.46 8.29
CA TYR A 20 -13.10 -4.68 7.69
C TYR A 20 -13.75 -4.33 6.36
N LEU A 21 -13.32 -5.02 5.31
CA LEU A 21 -13.85 -4.86 3.96
C LEU A 21 -14.27 -6.23 3.43
N ASN A 22 -15.43 -6.28 2.81
CA ASN A 22 -15.91 -7.44 2.07
C ASN A 22 -16.02 -7.09 0.59
N TYR A 23 -15.36 -7.84 -0.24
CA TYR A 23 -15.44 -7.75 -1.69
C TYR A 23 -16.32 -8.89 -2.20
N SER A 24 -17.40 -8.57 -2.91
CA SER A 24 -18.23 -9.54 -3.62
C SER A 24 -18.07 -9.29 -5.11
N LEU A 25 -17.44 -10.23 -5.79
CA LEU A 25 -17.12 -10.14 -7.22
C LEU A 25 -18.04 -11.05 -8.01
N GLN A 26 -18.67 -10.50 -9.05
CA GLN A 26 -19.48 -11.23 -10.02
C GLN A 26 -19.03 -10.82 -11.42
N ASP A 27 -18.53 -11.77 -12.19
CA ASP A 27 -18.04 -11.60 -13.56
C ASP A 27 -17.06 -10.40 -13.72
N TRP A 28 -16.26 -10.19 -12.72
CA TRP A 28 -15.31 -9.08 -12.69
C TRP A 28 -14.08 -9.40 -13.53
N ASN A 29 -13.99 -8.79 -14.69
CA ASN A 29 -12.82 -8.90 -15.56
C ASN A 29 -11.76 -7.85 -15.21
N SER A 30 -11.04 -8.05 -14.10
CA SER A 30 -10.01 -7.13 -13.63
C SER A 30 -8.58 -7.57 -13.97
N GLY A 31 -8.40 -8.69 -14.66
CA GLY A 31 -7.07 -9.27 -14.86
C GLY A 31 -6.43 -9.88 -13.60
N LEU A 32 -7.18 -9.98 -12.51
CA LEU A 32 -6.67 -10.42 -11.19
C LEU A 32 -6.63 -11.95 -11.03
N GLY A 33 -6.97 -12.71 -12.07
CA GLY A 33 -6.99 -14.18 -12.02
C GLY A 33 -8.17 -14.78 -11.25
N PHE A 34 -9.07 -13.91 -10.72
CA PHE A 34 -10.27 -14.41 -10.08
C PHE A 34 -11.41 -13.39 -10.31
N SER A 35 -12.48 -13.84 -10.94
CA SER A 35 -13.59 -12.99 -11.40
C SER A 35 -14.86 -13.14 -10.58
N ASN A 36 -15.01 -14.26 -9.87
CA ASN A 36 -16.20 -14.58 -9.09
C ASN A 36 -15.82 -15.06 -7.70
N GLY A 37 -16.53 -14.58 -6.68
CA GLY A 37 -16.36 -14.99 -5.29
C GLY A 37 -16.34 -13.84 -4.30
N ASN A 38 -16.18 -14.20 -3.03
CA ASN A 38 -16.10 -13.25 -1.93
C ASN A 38 -14.70 -13.24 -1.34
N ALA A 39 -14.14 -12.04 -1.15
CA ALA A 39 -12.89 -11.82 -0.44
C ALA A 39 -13.12 -10.92 0.77
N ASN A 40 -12.55 -11.29 1.90
CA ASN A 40 -12.66 -10.55 3.16
C ASN A 40 -11.29 -10.02 3.57
N SER A 41 -11.22 -8.76 3.90
CA SER A 41 -10.02 -8.10 4.42
C SER A 41 -10.30 -7.57 5.81
N PHE A 42 -9.50 -8.01 6.78
CA PHE A 42 -9.49 -7.46 8.12
C PHE A 42 -8.10 -6.88 8.37
N THR A 43 -8.01 -5.57 8.53
CA THR A 43 -6.74 -4.88 8.62
C THR A 43 -6.61 -4.10 9.91
N PHE A 44 -5.41 -4.15 10.48
CA PHE A 44 -4.95 -3.26 11.52
C PHE A 44 -3.87 -2.35 10.94
N ASN A 45 -4.10 -1.05 10.97
CA ASN A 45 -3.14 -0.07 10.49
C ASN A 45 -2.64 0.79 11.65
N THR A 46 -1.33 0.96 11.71
CA THR A 46 -0.64 1.86 12.63
C THR A 46 0.20 2.83 11.83
N THR A 47 -0.01 4.12 12.02
CA THR A 47 0.78 5.17 11.38
C THR A 47 1.43 6.05 12.45
N LEU A 48 2.76 6.11 12.41
CA LEU A 48 3.55 7.06 13.17
C LEU A 48 3.96 8.19 12.22
N ALA A 49 3.54 9.40 12.50
CA ALA A 49 3.86 10.56 11.69
C ALA A 49 4.51 11.66 12.54
N ARG A 50 5.50 12.34 11.95
CA ARG A 50 6.13 13.53 12.50
C ARG A 50 6.00 14.67 11.51
N ARG A 51 5.32 15.74 11.90
CA ARG A 51 5.14 16.93 11.06
C ARG A 51 5.64 18.17 11.79
N SER A 52 6.76 18.70 11.33
CA SER A 52 7.41 19.89 11.91
C SER A 52 7.62 20.99 10.88
N LEU A 53 6.69 21.13 9.92
CA LEU A 53 6.75 22.15 8.89
C LEU A 53 6.50 23.55 9.49
N ASP A 54 7.24 24.55 9.04
CA ASP A 54 7.03 25.95 9.43
C ASP A 54 5.72 26.53 8.88
N GLN A 55 5.26 26.06 7.71
CA GLN A 55 3.97 26.41 7.12
C GLN A 55 3.43 25.27 6.26
N ILE A 56 2.10 25.19 6.12
CA ILE A 56 1.43 24.12 5.39
C ILE A 56 1.56 24.31 3.88
N MET A 57 1.40 25.56 3.42
CA MET A 57 1.56 25.92 2.00
C MET A 57 2.94 26.52 1.80
N TYR A 58 3.68 25.96 0.83
CA TYR A 58 5.05 26.38 0.48
C TYR A 58 6.01 26.34 1.68
N PRO A 59 6.19 25.18 2.33
CA PRO A 59 7.08 25.08 3.47
C PRO A 59 8.50 25.48 3.10
N SER A 60 9.14 26.25 3.96
CA SER A 60 10.51 26.70 3.76
C SER A 60 11.50 26.00 4.67
N SER A 61 11.04 25.34 5.73
CA SER A 61 11.88 24.55 6.63
C SER A 61 11.05 23.50 7.37
N GLY A 62 11.74 22.43 7.81
CA GLY A 62 11.13 21.38 8.60
C GLY A 62 11.01 20.07 7.87
N SER A 63 10.25 19.15 8.43
CA SER A 63 10.06 17.80 7.89
C SER A 63 8.63 17.30 8.06
N ASP A 64 8.20 16.46 7.12
CA ASP A 64 6.99 15.66 7.18
C ASP A 64 7.38 14.21 6.90
N ILE A 65 7.38 13.38 7.94
CA ILE A 65 7.86 11.99 7.89
C ILE A 65 6.75 11.11 8.45
N SER A 66 6.43 10.03 7.75
CA SER A 66 5.47 9.04 8.24
C SER A 66 5.92 7.61 7.94
N LEU A 67 5.64 6.73 8.89
CA LEU A 67 5.76 5.28 8.76
C LEU A 67 4.39 4.67 9.02
N SER A 68 3.83 4.01 8.03
CA SER A 68 2.57 3.29 8.12
C SER A 68 2.79 1.80 7.99
N VAL A 69 2.21 1.04 8.90
CA VAL A 69 2.28 -0.43 8.93
C VAL A 69 0.86 -0.96 8.93
N THR A 70 0.50 -1.68 7.88
CA THR A 70 -0.79 -2.37 7.77
C THR A 70 -0.57 -3.87 7.89
N LEU A 71 -1.27 -4.49 8.82
CA LEU A 71 -1.18 -5.91 9.11
C LEU A 71 -2.57 -6.54 8.98
N THR A 72 -2.62 -7.72 8.40
CA THR A 72 -3.79 -8.61 8.48
C THR A 72 -3.46 -9.79 9.39
N PRO A 73 -4.46 -10.48 9.98
CA PRO A 73 -4.22 -11.76 10.65
C PRO A 73 -3.64 -12.79 9.66
N PRO A 74 -2.71 -13.66 10.11
CA PRO A 74 -2.14 -14.71 9.28
C PRO A 74 -3.14 -15.88 9.13
N PHE A 75 -4.18 -15.67 8.35
CA PHE A 75 -5.28 -16.65 8.18
C PHE A 75 -4.79 -18.00 7.63
N SER A 76 -3.71 -18.01 6.82
CA SER A 76 -3.10 -19.23 6.30
C SER A 76 -2.65 -20.19 7.40
N ARG A 77 -2.26 -19.67 8.57
CA ARG A 77 -1.82 -20.48 9.71
C ARG A 77 -2.97 -21.10 10.49
N PHE A 78 -4.17 -20.57 10.36
CA PHE A 78 -5.36 -21.02 11.11
C PHE A 78 -6.31 -21.85 10.25
N ARG A 79 -6.13 -21.84 8.93
CA ARG A 79 -6.96 -22.58 7.98
C ARG A 79 -6.23 -23.82 7.51
N ASN A 80 -6.85 -24.99 7.67
CA ASN A 80 -6.37 -26.24 7.05
C ASN A 80 -6.77 -26.28 5.57
N LEU A 81 -6.18 -25.39 4.76
CA LEU A 81 -6.39 -25.30 3.33
C LEU A 81 -5.08 -25.64 2.62
N ASP A 82 -5.13 -26.55 1.66
CA ASP A 82 -4.02 -26.81 0.77
C ASP A 82 -3.98 -25.70 -0.30
N TYR A 83 -3.09 -24.74 -0.11
CA TYR A 83 -2.95 -23.58 -1.00
C TYR A 83 -2.39 -23.94 -2.38
N ALA A 84 -1.78 -25.12 -2.56
CA ALA A 84 -1.25 -25.57 -3.83
C ALA A 84 -2.38 -25.99 -4.80
N THR A 85 -3.44 -26.59 -4.26
CA THR A 85 -4.58 -27.10 -5.04
C THR A 85 -5.83 -26.22 -4.97
N ALA A 86 -5.83 -25.22 -4.05
CA ALA A 86 -6.97 -24.36 -3.83
C ALA A 86 -7.30 -23.46 -5.02
N THR A 87 -8.58 -23.31 -5.30
CA THR A 87 -9.06 -22.35 -6.30
C THR A 87 -8.72 -20.91 -5.89
N PRO A 88 -8.56 -19.96 -6.83
CA PRO A 88 -8.32 -18.56 -6.51
C PRO A 88 -9.37 -17.95 -5.56
N ALA A 89 -10.64 -18.33 -5.70
CA ALA A 89 -11.72 -17.88 -4.84
C ALA A 89 -11.58 -18.39 -3.38
N GLU A 90 -11.12 -19.60 -3.19
CA GLU A 90 -10.86 -20.16 -1.87
C GLU A 90 -9.58 -19.60 -1.25
N ARG A 91 -8.54 -19.41 -2.07
CA ARG A 91 -7.24 -18.87 -1.68
C ARG A 91 -7.37 -17.45 -1.14
N PHE A 92 -8.11 -16.58 -1.85
CA PHE A 92 -8.27 -15.18 -1.51
C PHE A 92 -9.53 -14.86 -0.69
N LYS A 93 -10.25 -15.88 -0.21
CA LYS A 93 -11.41 -15.70 0.65
C LYS A 93 -11.12 -14.83 1.88
N TRP A 94 -9.93 -14.96 2.43
CA TRP A 94 -9.38 -14.11 3.46
C TRP A 94 -8.06 -13.53 2.98
N ILE A 95 -8.03 -12.23 2.77
CA ILE A 95 -6.86 -11.51 2.29
C ILE A 95 -5.84 -11.43 3.43
N GLU A 96 -4.62 -11.89 3.18
CA GLU A 96 -3.53 -11.78 4.14
C GLU A 96 -2.31 -11.12 3.52
N TYR A 97 -1.77 -10.13 4.23
CA TYR A 97 -0.55 -9.43 3.86
C TYR A 97 -0.04 -8.60 5.04
N HIS A 98 1.20 -8.16 4.94
CA HIS A 98 1.73 -7.05 5.70
C HIS A 98 2.30 -6.01 4.73
N LYS A 99 1.94 -4.75 4.93
CA LYS A 99 2.36 -3.63 4.07
C LYS A 99 3.02 -2.56 4.91
N TRP A 100 4.17 -2.10 4.45
CA TRP A 100 4.97 -1.09 5.10
C TRP A 100 5.15 0.06 4.13
N MET A 101 4.88 1.27 4.58
CA MET A 101 4.98 2.49 3.79
C MET A 101 5.78 3.51 4.58
N PHE A 102 6.81 4.03 3.96
CA PHE A 102 7.61 5.11 4.52
C PHE A 102 7.61 6.29 3.57
N ASP A 103 7.15 7.43 4.06
CA ASP A 103 7.15 8.71 3.37
C ASP A 103 7.96 9.72 4.14
N ALA A 104 8.84 10.44 3.45
CA ALA A 104 9.60 11.52 4.04
C ALA A 104 9.71 12.70 3.09
N LYS A 105 9.48 13.89 3.62
CA LYS A 105 9.76 15.16 2.97
C LYS A 105 10.58 16.01 3.92
N TYR A 106 11.65 16.58 3.42
CA TYR A 106 12.53 17.45 4.18
C TYR A 106 12.76 18.75 3.43
N TYR A 107 12.59 19.87 4.10
CA TYR A 107 12.75 21.20 3.55
C TYR A 107 13.92 21.90 4.24
N LEU A 108 14.95 22.26 3.45
CA LEU A 108 16.14 22.92 3.92
C LEU A 108 16.28 24.29 3.23
N PRO A 109 16.19 25.41 3.97
CA PRO A 109 16.48 26.71 3.40
C PRO A 109 17.99 26.83 3.12
N LEU A 110 18.34 27.16 1.89
CA LEU A 110 19.72 27.36 1.45
C LEU A 110 20.18 28.83 1.57
N ASP A 111 19.22 29.74 1.76
CA ASP A 111 19.46 31.17 1.95
C ASP A 111 18.83 31.64 3.26
N SER A 112 19.49 32.59 3.91
CA SER A 112 19.00 33.21 5.15
C SER A 112 17.64 33.90 5.01
N LYS A 113 17.30 34.37 3.80
CA LYS A 113 16.00 34.95 3.45
C LYS A 113 14.95 33.91 3.06
N LYS A 114 15.28 32.62 3.11
CA LYS A 114 14.44 31.49 2.70
C LYS A 114 13.83 31.60 1.30
N LYS A 115 14.54 32.29 0.38
CA LYS A 115 14.10 32.41 -1.03
C LYS A 115 14.46 31.17 -1.86
N LEU A 116 15.48 30.45 -1.45
CA LEU A 116 15.91 29.20 -2.07
C LEU A 116 15.76 28.09 -1.03
N VAL A 117 14.92 27.11 -1.35
CA VAL A 117 14.63 25.96 -0.46
C VAL A 117 14.89 24.68 -1.23
N LEU A 118 15.70 23.80 -0.64
CA LEU A 118 15.88 22.44 -1.12
C LEU A 118 14.80 21.56 -0.54
N GLU A 119 14.04 20.89 -1.41
CA GLU A 119 13.11 19.85 -1.02
C GLU A 119 13.68 18.48 -1.36
N ALA A 120 13.81 17.62 -0.35
CA ALA A 120 14.16 16.21 -0.52
C ALA A 120 12.94 15.35 -0.20
N LYS A 121 12.65 14.38 -1.08
CA LYS A 121 11.55 13.42 -0.91
C LYS A 121 12.08 12.00 -0.96
N ALA A 122 11.57 11.14 -0.07
CA ALA A 122 11.77 9.70 -0.12
C ALA A 122 10.43 8.99 0.08
N HIS A 123 10.18 7.97 -0.73
CA HIS A 123 9.01 7.12 -0.61
C HIS A 123 9.45 5.67 -0.80
N PHE A 124 9.13 4.81 0.18
CA PHE A 124 9.42 3.38 0.14
C PHE A 124 8.16 2.60 0.51
N GLY A 125 7.85 1.60 -0.31
CA GLY A 125 6.76 0.67 -0.05
C GLY A 125 7.25 -0.77 -0.09
N PHE A 126 6.75 -1.58 0.83
CA PHE A 126 6.98 -3.02 0.86
C PHE A 126 5.69 -3.74 1.21
N ILE A 127 5.39 -4.81 0.48
CA ILE A 127 4.27 -5.72 0.76
C ILE A 127 4.78 -7.15 0.77
N GLY A 128 4.34 -7.93 1.75
CA GLY A 128 4.70 -9.33 1.87
C GLY A 128 3.54 -10.19 2.36
N SER A 129 3.69 -11.50 2.20
CA SER A 129 2.78 -12.51 2.72
C SER A 129 3.41 -13.23 3.92
N TYR A 130 2.57 -13.73 4.82
CA TYR A 130 3.01 -14.58 5.94
C TYR A 130 3.29 -16.02 5.53
N SER A 131 2.80 -16.45 4.35
CA SER A 131 3.00 -17.77 3.80
C SER A 131 3.44 -17.66 2.34
N THR A 132 4.49 -18.41 1.96
CA THR A 132 4.96 -18.50 0.57
C THR A 132 3.94 -19.20 -0.32
N GLU A 133 3.18 -20.15 0.21
CA GLU A 133 2.15 -20.88 -0.51
C GLU A 133 0.90 -20.03 -0.78
N ALA A 134 0.47 -19.25 0.20
CA ALA A 134 -0.64 -18.31 0.03
C ALA A 134 -0.25 -17.18 -0.93
N GLY A 135 0.96 -16.67 -0.79
CA GLY A 135 1.47 -15.55 -1.59
C GLY A 135 0.75 -14.24 -1.30
N VAL A 136 1.20 -13.16 -1.93
CA VAL A 136 0.50 -11.87 -1.87
C VAL A 136 -0.64 -11.88 -2.88
N GLY A 137 -1.87 -11.67 -2.42
CA GLY A 137 -3.06 -11.58 -3.28
C GLY A 137 -3.00 -10.40 -4.27
N PRO A 138 -4.01 -10.26 -5.13
CA PRO A 138 -4.09 -9.16 -6.09
C PRO A 138 -4.44 -7.81 -5.47
N PHE A 139 -4.79 -7.82 -4.18
CA PHE A 139 -5.19 -6.64 -3.44
C PHE A 139 -3.97 -5.90 -2.87
N GLU A 140 -4.09 -4.60 -2.68
CA GLU A 140 -3.11 -3.74 -2.00
C GLU A 140 -1.71 -3.68 -2.64
N ARG A 141 -1.56 -4.11 -3.88
CA ARG A 141 -0.29 -4.15 -4.60
C ARG A 141 0.18 -2.79 -5.05
N PHE A 142 1.49 -2.67 -5.22
CA PHE A 142 2.11 -1.54 -5.89
C PHE A 142 2.15 -1.78 -7.41
N TYR A 143 1.82 -0.73 -8.18
CA TYR A 143 1.93 -0.70 -9.63
C TYR A 143 2.75 0.50 -10.05
N LEU A 144 3.67 0.29 -10.98
CA LEU A 144 4.62 1.31 -11.43
C LEU A 144 4.35 1.70 -12.88
N GLY A 145 4.20 3.01 -13.10
CA GLY A 145 3.97 3.60 -14.42
C GLY A 145 2.73 4.49 -14.48
N GLY A 146 2.60 5.19 -15.58
CA GLY A 146 1.49 6.12 -15.82
C GLY A 146 1.64 7.46 -15.13
N ASP A 147 0.57 8.23 -15.13
CA ASP A 147 0.49 9.58 -14.54
C ASP A 147 0.25 9.59 -13.02
N GLY A 148 0.11 8.42 -12.41
CA GLY A 148 -0.26 8.27 -11.00
C GLY A 148 -1.74 8.49 -10.70
N LEU A 149 -2.54 8.87 -11.71
CA LEU A 149 -3.98 9.15 -11.57
C LEU A 149 -4.84 8.01 -12.15
N ALA A 150 -4.25 7.19 -13.00
CA ALA A 150 -4.97 6.24 -13.85
C ALA A 150 -5.40 4.94 -13.13
N GLY A 151 -5.28 4.87 -11.82
CA GLY A 151 -5.82 3.75 -11.04
C GLY A 151 -7.32 3.55 -11.21
N GLY A 152 -8.01 4.62 -11.56
CA GLY A 152 -9.45 4.58 -11.73
C GLY A 152 -10.17 4.00 -10.50
N PHE A 153 -11.46 3.77 -10.66
CA PHE A 153 -12.29 3.21 -9.60
C PHE A 153 -11.84 1.80 -9.14
N ASN A 154 -11.32 1.00 -10.08
CA ASN A 154 -10.85 -0.36 -9.79
C ASN A 154 -9.62 -0.39 -8.87
N ALA A 155 -8.64 0.49 -9.10
CA ALA A 155 -7.45 0.56 -8.26
C ALA A 155 -7.80 1.03 -6.84
N PHE A 156 -8.69 2.00 -6.73
CA PHE A 156 -9.20 2.46 -5.43
C PHE A 156 -9.90 1.34 -4.66
N LEU A 157 -10.79 0.58 -5.33
CA LEU A 157 -11.51 -0.52 -4.70
C LEU A 157 -10.59 -1.65 -4.23
N LEU A 158 -9.52 -1.92 -4.97
CA LEU A 158 -8.59 -3.02 -4.67
C LEU A 158 -7.43 -2.58 -3.76
N GLY A 159 -7.41 -1.34 -3.30
CA GLY A 159 -6.33 -0.79 -2.47
C GLY A 159 -4.99 -0.70 -3.20
N GLN A 160 -5.00 -0.70 -4.54
CA GLN A 160 -3.79 -0.64 -5.35
C GLN A 160 -3.14 0.73 -5.23
N GLU A 161 -1.84 0.74 -5.05
CA GLU A 161 -1.06 1.97 -5.01
C GLU A 161 -0.28 2.15 -6.32
N ILE A 162 -0.56 3.25 -7.00
CA ILE A 162 0.04 3.55 -8.30
C ILE A 162 1.15 4.56 -8.09
N ILE A 163 2.36 4.13 -8.43
CA ILE A 163 3.55 4.98 -8.42
C ILE A 163 3.70 5.55 -9.82
N GLY A 164 3.31 6.82 -9.99
CA GLY A 164 3.37 7.50 -11.28
C GLY A 164 4.81 7.68 -11.76
N LEU A 165 5.05 7.35 -13.03
CA LEU A 165 6.33 7.60 -13.70
C LEU A 165 6.08 8.12 -15.11
N ARG A 166 6.41 9.38 -15.34
CA ARG A 166 6.21 10.03 -16.64
C ARG A 166 6.97 9.34 -17.75
N GLY A 167 6.32 9.17 -18.90
CA GLY A 167 6.88 8.52 -20.08
C GLY A 167 6.64 7.02 -20.17
N TYR A 168 5.96 6.43 -19.20
CA TYR A 168 5.57 5.02 -19.21
C TYR A 168 4.05 4.89 -19.09
N GLU A 169 3.48 3.88 -19.75
CA GLU A 169 2.07 3.54 -19.58
C GLU A 169 1.82 2.90 -18.21
N ASN A 170 0.55 2.83 -17.82
CA ASN A 170 0.14 2.19 -16.57
C ASN A 170 0.62 0.73 -16.53
N ASN A 171 1.25 0.34 -15.43
CA ASN A 171 1.78 -1.00 -15.19
C ASN A 171 2.91 -1.44 -16.15
N GLN A 172 3.40 -0.59 -17.02
CA GLN A 172 4.38 -0.96 -18.03
C GLN A 172 5.71 -1.46 -17.43
N ILE A 173 6.09 -0.96 -16.26
CA ILE A 173 7.34 -1.28 -15.57
C ILE A 173 7.14 -2.32 -14.46
N THR A 174 5.88 -2.67 -14.17
CA THR A 174 5.61 -3.71 -13.18
C THR A 174 6.17 -5.05 -13.67
N PRO A 175 6.99 -5.76 -12.87
CA PRO A 175 7.59 -7.02 -13.29
C PRO A 175 6.54 -8.02 -13.78
N PRO A 176 6.83 -8.80 -14.84
CA PRO A 176 5.85 -9.75 -15.45
C PRO A 176 5.29 -10.76 -14.46
N ASP A 177 6.10 -11.19 -13.50
CA ASP A 177 5.69 -12.14 -12.45
C ASP A 177 4.60 -11.57 -11.54
N TYR A 178 4.53 -10.24 -11.40
CA TYR A 178 3.48 -9.54 -10.67
C TYR A 178 2.26 -9.23 -11.54
N ALA A 179 2.43 -9.09 -12.86
CA ALA A 179 1.33 -8.86 -13.80
C ALA A 179 0.54 -10.15 -14.08
N ASN A 180 1.18 -11.32 -13.96
CA ASN A 180 0.60 -12.64 -14.28
C ASN A 180 0.06 -13.40 -13.06
N PHE A 181 -0.25 -12.71 -11.96
CA PHE A 181 -0.81 -13.35 -10.78
C PHE A 181 -2.21 -13.90 -11.09
N GLY A 182 -2.29 -15.22 -11.22
CA GLY A 182 -3.52 -15.95 -11.54
C GLY A 182 -3.49 -16.70 -12.85
N ARG A 183 -2.48 -16.53 -13.69
CA ARG A 183 -2.19 -17.51 -14.71
C ARG A 183 -1.42 -18.65 -14.08
N SER A 184 -2.12 -19.69 -13.68
CA SER A 184 -1.53 -21.00 -13.44
C SER A 184 -0.68 -21.33 -14.66
N ASN A 185 0.61 -21.59 -14.45
CA ASN A 185 1.43 -22.30 -15.42
C ASN A 185 0.87 -23.72 -15.52
N ASN A 186 -0.22 -23.91 -16.25
CA ASN A 186 -0.61 -25.16 -16.82
C ASN A 186 0.10 -25.26 -18.17
N GLY A 187 1.27 -25.78 -18.15
CA GLY A 187 2.06 -26.23 -19.28
C GLY A 187 2.94 -27.37 -18.84
#